data_f196080dc55515ae5477a21eb9cba3b4
#
_entry.id   f196080dc55515ae5477a21eb9cba3b4
#
_cell.length_a   1.000
_cell.length_b   1.000
_cell.length_c   1.000
_cell.angle_alpha   90.00
_cell.angle_beta   90.00
_cell.angle_gamma   90.00
#
_symmetry.space_group_name_H-M   'P 1'
#
loop_
_entity.id
_entity.type
_entity.pdbx_description
1 polymer ?
#
loop_
_entity_poly.entity_id
_entity_poly.type
_entity_poly.pdbx_seq_one_letter_code
_entity_poly.pdbx_strand_id
1 'polypeptide(L)'
;MMKHLEPKPGTDLTRLEHIFWDYNYPDHGESLYDFVLGKKEIDYLDRDQVKARMLMTVGWYNLIDIFGLRNLKTFLTDDVLKWVWVDELRNQYKYAARIIEQTLS
;
A
#
# COMPACT_ATOMS: atom_id res chain seq x y z
N MET A 1 -7.97 12.17 17.57
CA MET A 1 -6.66 11.56 17.74
C MET A 1 -6.17 10.90 16.49
N MET A 2 -4.95 11.19 16.12
CA MET A 2 -4.37 10.78 14.84
C MET A 2 -3.44 9.58 15.00
N LYS A 3 -3.94 8.53 15.64
CA LYS A 3 -3.13 7.35 15.99
C LYS A 3 -2.55 6.62 14.79
N HIS A 4 -3.26 6.64 13.66
CA HIS A 4 -2.89 5.80 12.52
C HIS A 4 -2.26 6.58 11.37
N LEU A 5 -1.85 7.83 11.61
CA LEU A 5 -1.21 8.64 10.56
C LEU A 5 0.17 8.12 10.19
N GLU A 6 0.90 7.62 11.17
CA GLU A 6 2.26 7.14 10.97
C GLU A 6 2.33 5.62 11.10
N PRO A 7 3.36 4.98 10.53
CA PRO A 7 3.54 3.53 10.67
C PRO A 7 3.64 3.12 12.14
N LYS A 8 3.08 1.95 12.45
CA LYS A 8 3.17 1.41 13.79
C LYS A 8 4.56 0.84 14.02
N PRO A 9 5.27 1.28 15.07
CA PRO A 9 6.62 0.77 15.36
C PRO A 9 6.62 -0.75 15.57
N GLY A 10 7.64 -1.42 15.03
CA GLY A 10 7.80 -2.85 15.21
C GLY A 10 6.91 -3.72 14.35
N THR A 11 6.18 -3.13 13.39
CA THR A 11 5.35 -3.91 12.49
C THR A 11 6.20 -4.81 11.61
N ASP A 12 5.79 -6.07 11.50
CA ASP A 12 6.49 -7.08 10.72
C ASP A 12 6.26 -6.85 9.22
N LEU A 13 7.33 -6.61 8.48
CA LEU A 13 7.27 -6.38 7.04
C LEU A 13 7.31 -7.67 6.22
N THR A 14 7.40 -8.83 6.85
CA THR A 14 7.43 -10.10 6.12
C THR A 14 6.15 -10.34 5.34
N ARG A 15 5.04 -9.73 5.74
CA ARG A 15 3.79 -9.81 4.99
C ARG A 15 3.92 -9.28 3.58
N LEU A 16 4.81 -8.32 3.37
CA LEU A 16 5.03 -7.75 2.04
C LEU A 16 5.80 -8.71 1.12
N GLU A 17 6.58 -9.62 1.70
CA GLU A 17 7.34 -10.59 0.93
C GLU A 17 6.45 -11.59 0.20
N HIS A 18 5.28 -11.87 0.77
CA HIS A 18 4.37 -12.88 0.22
C HIS A 18 3.56 -12.37 -0.97
N ILE A 19 3.58 -11.08 -1.24
CA ILE A 19 2.81 -10.49 -2.33
C ILE A 19 3.31 -10.96 -3.68
N PHE A 20 4.61 -11.16 -3.81
CA PHE A 20 5.27 -11.50 -5.06
C PHE A 20 5.95 -12.87 -5.02
N TRP A 21 5.35 -13.84 -4.33
CA TRP A 21 5.91 -15.18 -4.23
C TRP A 21 6.14 -15.81 -5.62
N ASP A 22 5.35 -15.41 -6.60
CA ASP A 22 5.42 -15.92 -7.96
C ASP A 22 6.52 -15.26 -8.82
N TYR A 23 7.16 -14.23 -8.29
CA TYR A 23 8.20 -13.50 -9.03
C TYR A 23 9.61 -13.91 -8.63
N ASN A 24 9.75 -14.87 -7.72
CA ASN A 24 11.07 -15.26 -7.22
C ASN A 24 11.90 -14.04 -6.79
N TYR A 25 11.27 -13.17 -6.04
CA TYR A 25 11.83 -11.89 -5.63
C TYR A 25 12.86 -12.09 -4.53
N PRO A 26 14.14 -11.70 -4.75
CA PRO A 26 15.21 -12.00 -3.79
C PRO A 26 15.24 -11.07 -2.58
N ASP A 27 14.57 -9.93 -2.65
CA ASP A 27 14.59 -8.95 -1.58
C ASP A 27 13.50 -9.21 -0.56
N HIS A 28 13.64 -8.56 0.58
CA HIS A 28 12.72 -8.68 1.70
C HIS A 28 11.66 -7.59 1.69
N GLY A 29 10.71 -7.69 2.61
CA GLY A 29 9.64 -6.73 2.71
C GLY A 29 10.10 -5.28 2.82
N GLU A 30 11.27 -5.04 3.40
CA GLU A 30 11.83 -3.70 3.51
C GLU A 30 12.09 -3.06 2.15
N SER A 31 12.54 -3.83 1.17
CA SER A 31 12.77 -3.30 -0.18
C SER A 31 11.48 -2.88 -0.85
N LEU A 32 10.42 -3.66 -0.70
CA LEU A 32 9.11 -3.30 -1.23
C LEU A 32 8.54 -2.08 -0.50
N TYR A 33 8.72 -2.01 0.80
CA TYR A 33 8.31 -0.85 1.59
C TYR A 33 8.96 0.43 1.05
N ASP A 34 10.28 0.42 0.89
CA ASP A 34 11.00 1.59 0.39
C ASP A 34 10.63 1.90 -1.05
N PHE A 35 10.41 0.88 -1.87
CA PHE A 35 10.02 1.08 -3.26
C PHE A 35 8.69 1.82 -3.38
N VAL A 36 7.66 1.41 -2.64
CA VAL A 36 6.35 2.06 -2.75
C VAL A 36 6.35 3.46 -2.17
N LEU A 37 7.27 3.76 -1.25
CA LEU A 37 7.42 5.12 -0.71
C LEU A 37 8.31 6.02 -1.57
N GLY A 38 8.84 5.49 -2.68
CA GLY A 38 9.68 6.27 -3.58
C GLY A 38 11.13 6.40 -3.14
N LYS A 39 11.55 5.66 -2.12
CA LYS A 39 12.92 5.73 -1.59
C LYS A 39 13.90 4.81 -2.31
N LYS A 40 13.38 3.86 -3.08
CA LYS A 40 14.18 2.87 -3.80
C LYS A 40 13.53 2.58 -5.14
N GLU A 41 14.34 2.38 -6.17
CA GLU A 41 13.85 1.98 -7.49
C GLU A 41 14.09 0.50 -7.73
N ILE A 42 13.13 -0.14 -8.36
CA ILE A 42 13.23 -1.54 -8.79
C ILE A 42 12.77 -1.57 -10.23
N ASP A 43 13.69 -1.79 -11.16
CA ASP A 43 13.47 -1.55 -12.60
C ASP A 43 12.32 -2.36 -13.20
N TYR A 44 12.10 -3.58 -12.72
CA TYR A 44 11.09 -4.46 -13.31
C TYR A 44 9.72 -4.37 -12.63
N LEU A 45 9.56 -3.44 -11.68
CA LEU A 45 8.29 -3.25 -10.98
C LEU A 45 7.70 -1.88 -11.28
N ASP A 46 6.38 -1.84 -11.43
CA ASP A 46 5.61 -0.61 -11.55
C ASP A 46 5.05 -0.26 -10.17
N ARG A 47 5.36 0.94 -9.68
CA ARG A 47 4.98 1.35 -8.33
C ARG A 47 3.46 1.34 -8.13
N ASP A 48 2.69 1.82 -9.09
CA ASP A 48 1.24 1.87 -8.96
C ASP A 48 0.63 0.48 -8.94
N GLN A 49 1.16 -0.44 -9.75
CA GLN A 49 0.69 -1.82 -9.76
C GLN A 49 1.03 -2.54 -8.46
N VAL A 50 2.21 -2.28 -7.89
CA VAL A 50 2.61 -2.86 -6.60
C VAL A 50 1.68 -2.37 -5.50
N LYS A 51 1.40 -1.08 -5.47
CA LYS A 51 0.46 -0.51 -4.49
C LYS A 51 -0.92 -1.14 -4.61
N ALA A 52 -1.42 -1.29 -5.83
CA ALA A 52 -2.73 -1.91 -6.07
C ALA A 52 -2.74 -3.35 -5.57
N ARG A 53 -1.68 -4.10 -5.83
CA ARG A 53 -1.58 -5.48 -5.37
C ARG A 53 -1.56 -5.57 -3.86
N MET A 54 -0.89 -4.64 -3.18
CA MET A 54 -0.91 -4.57 -1.72
C MET A 54 -2.32 -4.30 -1.20
N LEU A 55 -3.06 -3.41 -1.86
CA LEU A 55 -4.44 -3.12 -1.47
C LEU A 55 -5.35 -4.36 -1.58
N MET A 56 -5.06 -5.24 -2.54
CA MET A 56 -5.88 -6.42 -2.77
C MET A 56 -5.46 -7.64 -1.93
N THR A 57 -4.21 -7.69 -1.47
CA THR A 57 -3.68 -8.90 -0.84
C THR A 57 -3.32 -8.75 0.62
N VAL A 58 -2.79 -7.60 1.04
CA VAL A 58 -2.34 -7.40 2.42
C VAL A 58 -3.48 -7.07 3.36
N GLY A 59 -4.45 -6.30 2.88
CA GLY A 59 -5.59 -5.90 3.68
C GLY A 59 -5.40 -4.53 4.32
N TRP A 60 -6.52 -3.80 4.45
CA TRP A 60 -6.48 -2.39 4.83
C TRP A 60 -5.88 -2.15 6.21
N TYR A 61 -6.29 -2.94 7.21
CA TYR A 61 -5.82 -2.72 8.58
C TYR A 61 -4.32 -3.02 8.71
N ASN A 62 -3.84 -4.04 8.00
CA ASN A 62 -2.42 -4.36 8.00
C ASN A 62 -1.62 -3.25 7.32
N LEU A 63 -2.14 -2.68 6.25
CA LEU A 63 -1.49 -1.57 5.56
C LEU A 63 -1.42 -0.33 6.43
N ILE A 64 -2.46 -0.07 7.23
CA ILE A 64 -2.42 1.04 8.20
C ILE A 64 -1.28 0.85 9.18
N ASP A 65 -1.11 -0.36 9.72
CA ASP A 65 -0.04 -0.64 10.66
C ASP A 65 1.35 -0.52 10.02
N ILE A 66 1.48 -0.95 8.76
CA ILE A 66 2.77 -0.95 8.06
C ILE A 66 3.16 0.45 7.60
N PHE A 67 2.23 1.19 7.01
CA PHE A 67 2.54 2.46 6.33
C PHE A 67 2.02 3.70 7.05
N GLY A 68 0.94 3.56 7.82
CA GLY A 68 0.22 4.71 8.36
C GLY A 68 -0.69 5.36 7.33
N LEU A 69 -1.74 6.04 7.78
CA LEU A 69 -2.72 6.65 6.88
C LEU A 69 -2.11 7.73 6.00
N ARG A 70 -1.12 8.46 6.52
CA ARG A 70 -0.48 9.52 5.75
C ARG A 70 0.16 8.98 4.46
N ASN A 71 0.84 7.85 4.54
CA ASN A 71 1.44 7.21 3.37
C ASN A 71 0.39 6.50 2.51
N LEU A 72 -0.64 5.92 3.13
CA LEU A 72 -1.69 5.24 2.38
C LEU A 72 -2.50 6.19 1.51
N LYS A 73 -2.51 7.47 1.79
CA LYS A 73 -3.13 8.46 0.92
C LYS A 73 -2.58 8.35 -0.50
N THR A 74 -1.29 8.04 -0.64
CA THR A 74 -0.65 7.90 -1.95
C THR A 74 -1.02 6.60 -2.66
N PHE A 75 -1.60 5.62 -1.94
CA PHE A 75 -2.09 4.37 -2.52
C PHE A 75 -3.48 4.53 -3.12
N LEU A 76 -4.21 5.57 -2.75
CA LEU A 76 -5.63 5.71 -3.10
C LEU A 76 -5.84 6.73 -4.22
N THR A 77 -4.89 6.82 -5.14
CA THR A 77 -5.00 7.66 -6.33
C THR A 77 -5.67 6.88 -7.46
N ASP A 78 -6.21 7.60 -8.43
CA ASP A 78 -6.81 6.96 -9.60
C ASP A 78 -5.81 6.09 -10.36
N ASP A 79 -4.55 6.51 -10.41
CA ASP A 79 -3.50 5.76 -11.11
C ASP A 79 -3.25 4.39 -10.47
N VAL A 80 -3.39 4.30 -9.16
CA VAL A 80 -3.26 3.03 -8.43
C VAL A 80 -4.56 2.23 -8.54
N LEU A 81 -5.69 2.89 -8.30
CA LEU A 81 -6.98 2.20 -8.20
C LEU A 81 -7.42 1.58 -9.53
N LYS A 82 -6.97 2.11 -10.66
CA LYS A 82 -7.28 1.50 -11.97
C LYS A 82 -6.71 0.08 -12.09
N TRP A 83 -5.69 -0.26 -11.29
CA TRP A 83 -5.09 -1.60 -11.28
C TRP A 83 -5.74 -2.54 -10.27
N VAL A 84 -6.71 -2.07 -9.49
CA VAL A 84 -7.49 -2.90 -8.59
C VAL A 84 -8.63 -3.50 -9.41
N TRP A 85 -8.52 -4.79 -9.75
CA TRP A 85 -9.46 -5.42 -10.68
C TRP A 85 -10.76 -5.91 -10.02
N VAL A 86 -10.81 -5.91 -8.70
CA VAL A 86 -12.03 -6.27 -7.97
C VAL A 86 -12.87 -5.00 -7.82
N ASP A 87 -13.97 -4.89 -8.58
CA ASP A 87 -14.77 -3.67 -8.65
C ASP A 87 -15.28 -3.22 -7.28
N GLU A 88 -15.78 -4.14 -6.50
CA GLU A 88 -16.30 -3.83 -5.17
C GLU A 88 -15.21 -3.26 -4.28
N LEU A 89 -14.04 -3.88 -4.30
CA LEU A 89 -12.89 -3.43 -3.51
C LEU A 89 -12.41 -2.06 -3.98
N ARG A 90 -12.35 -1.85 -5.30
CA ARG A 90 -11.98 -0.54 -5.85
C ARG A 90 -12.92 0.55 -5.39
N ASN A 91 -14.21 0.29 -5.37
CA ASN A 91 -15.20 1.27 -4.93
C ASN A 91 -15.06 1.58 -3.44
N GLN A 92 -14.76 0.56 -2.62
CA GLN A 92 -14.50 0.78 -1.20
C GLN A 92 -13.29 1.66 -0.97
N TYR A 93 -12.22 1.47 -1.75
CA TYR A 93 -11.03 2.29 -1.63
C TYR A 93 -11.25 3.72 -2.13
N LYS A 94 -12.08 3.91 -3.16
CA LYS A 94 -12.44 5.27 -3.60
C LYS A 94 -13.17 6.03 -2.49
N TYR A 95 -14.04 5.32 -1.77
CA TYR A 95 -14.73 5.91 -0.62
C TYR A 95 -13.75 6.24 0.50
N ALA A 96 -12.85 5.32 0.80
CA ALA A 96 -11.82 5.53 1.82
C ALA A 96 -10.93 6.73 1.47
N ALA A 97 -10.62 6.91 0.19
CA ALA A 97 -9.83 8.05 -0.25
C ALA A 97 -10.49 9.39 0.09
N ARG A 98 -11.80 9.47 -0.10
CA ARG A 98 -12.55 10.69 0.24
C ARG A 98 -12.51 10.98 1.73
N ILE A 99 -12.70 9.95 2.54
CA ILE A 99 -12.68 10.09 4.00
C ILE A 99 -11.31 10.55 4.49
N ILE A 100 -10.25 9.95 3.98
CA ILE A 100 -8.88 10.31 4.36
C ILE A 100 -8.56 11.74 3.93
N GLU A 101 -8.95 12.12 2.72
CA GLU A 101 -8.72 13.48 2.23
C GLU A 101 -9.38 14.51 3.13
N GLN A 102 -10.62 14.27 3.55
CA GLN A 102 -11.33 15.17 4.46
C GLN A 102 -10.68 15.21 5.84
N THR A 103 -10.15 14.09 6.31
CA THR A 103 -9.56 13.99 7.64
C THR A 103 -8.18 14.63 7.70
N LEU A 104 -7.38 14.48 6.64
CA LEU A 104 -5.98 14.92 6.62
C LEU A 104 -5.77 16.29 5.98
N SER A 105 -6.79 16.86 5.38
CA SER A 105 -6.64 18.17 4.70
C SER A 105 -6.80 19.37 5.63
#